data_fca4a2971c7e53a3cffdabd611084433
#
_entry.id   fca4a2971c7e53a3cffdabd611084433
#
_cell.length_a   1.000
_cell.length_b   1.000
_cell.length_c   1.000
_cell.angle_alpha   90.00
_cell.angle_beta   90.00
_cell.angle_gamma   90.00
#
_symmetry.space_group_name_H-M   'P 1'
#
loop_
_entity.id
_entity.type
_entity.pdbx_description
1 polymer ?
#
loop_
_entity_poly.entity_id
_entity_poly.type
_entity_poly.pdbx_seq_one_letter_code
_entity_poly.pdbx_strand_id
1 'polypeptide(L)'
;MSDASFDFDVIVIGAGYGGFDAAKHAADHGLKVAVLESRDMGGTCVNRGCVPSKALLAASGRVRELADAEHLAGFGIHAAPVRFERKKIADHANQLVATIRANLTKTLERAGVTILRGQGRLEGPQRVGVRELSGVDRVLTARDVILATGSDPFVPPGIETDGRSVFTSDEAVNLEWLPRWIAIIGSGYIGLEFADVYTALGCEVTMIEALDRVMPTFDPDIAKLAARKLIEGRDIDARSGVLAKSIQPGSPVQIELV
;
A
#
# COMPACT_ATOMS: atom_id res chain seq x y z
N MET A 1 24.31 40.92 -2.92
CA MET A 1 24.25 39.48 -2.84
C MET A 1 23.93 38.97 -4.24
N SER A 2 24.79 38.23 -4.89
CA SER A 2 24.53 37.72 -6.23
C SER A 2 23.28 36.86 -6.19
N ASP A 3 22.30 37.19 -7.01
CA ASP A 3 21.16 36.31 -7.26
C ASP A 3 21.73 34.98 -7.80
N ALA A 4 21.92 34.01 -6.94
CA ALA A 4 22.30 32.67 -7.37
C ALA A 4 21.10 32.11 -8.13
N SER A 5 21.21 32.03 -9.46
CA SER A 5 20.15 31.43 -10.28
C SER A 5 20.12 29.93 -9.97
N PHE A 6 19.06 29.46 -9.30
CA PHE A 6 18.78 28.05 -9.12
C PHE A 6 18.19 27.43 -10.39
N ASP A 7 18.44 26.15 -10.60
CA ASP A 7 17.79 25.39 -11.67
C ASP A 7 16.26 25.34 -11.50
N PHE A 8 15.81 25.24 -10.22
CA PHE A 8 14.41 25.21 -9.82
C PHE A 8 14.15 26.07 -8.57
N ASP A 9 12.91 26.52 -8.39
CA ASP A 9 12.47 27.08 -7.12
C ASP A 9 12.34 25.99 -6.07
N VAL A 10 11.73 24.84 -6.47
CA VAL A 10 11.50 23.70 -5.60
C VAL A 10 11.90 22.40 -6.30
N ILE A 11 12.65 21.56 -5.61
CA ILE A 11 12.86 20.16 -5.98
C ILE A 11 12.18 19.28 -4.95
N VAL A 12 11.29 18.39 -5.40
CA VAL A 12 10.61 17.38 -4.57
C VAL A 12 11.24 16.02 -4.82
N ILE A 13 11.71 15.34 -3.78
CA ILE A 13 12.29 13.99 -3.87
C ILE A 13 11.24 12.98 -3.44
N GLY A 14 10.72 12.22 -4.41
CA GLY A 14 9.62 11.27 -4.29
C GLY A 14 8.30 11.83 -4.83
N ALA A 15 7.62 11.02 -5.65
CA ALA A 15 6.33 11.36 -6.27
C ALA A 15 5.18 10.47 -5.75
N GLY A 16 5.24 10.04 -4.50
CA GLY A 16 4.07 9.56 -3.76
C GLY A 16 3.05 10.70 -3.58
N TYR A 17 1.89 10.45 -2.98
CA TYR A 17 0.85 11.49 -2.84
C TYR A 17 1.39 12.76 -2.17
N GLY A 18 2.18 12.67 -1.11
CA GLY A 18 2.75 13.85 -0.45
C GLY A 18 3.64 14.68 -1.39
N GLY A 19 4.51 14.01 -2.16
CA GLY A 19 5.37 14.70 -3.12
C GLY A 19 4.61 15.20 -4.35
N PHE A 20 3.63 14.44 -4.83
CA PHE A 20 2.75 14.84 -5.92
C PHE A 20 1.97 16.13 -5.57
N ASP A 21 1.31 16.15 -4.41
CA ASP A 21 0.52 17.31 -3.98
C ASP A 21 1.42 18.53 -3.73
N ALA A 22 2.59 18.33 -3.10
CA ALA A 22 3.55 19.40 -2.88
C ALA A 22 4.04 20.00 -4.21
N ALA A 23 4.43 19.16 -5.18
CA ALA A 23 4.91 19.60 -6.49
C ALA A 23 3.82 20.34 -7.27
N LYS A 24 2.60 19.77 -7.29
CA LYS A 24 1.46 20.39 -7.96
C LYS A 24 1.11 21.76 -7.34
N HIS A 25 1.00 21.80 -6.01
CA HIS A 25 0.67 23.02 -5.29
C HIS A 25 1.71 24.13 -5.55
N ALA A 26 2.99 23.80 -5.49
CA ALA A 26 4.05 24.76 -5.79
C ALA A 26 3.97 25.29 -7.24
N ALA A 27 3.71 24.40 -8.21
CA ALA A 27 3.56 24.78 -9.61
C ALA A 27 2.32 25.64 -9.86
N ASP A 28 1.19 25.34 -9.21
CA ASP A 28 -0.04 26.16 -9.27
C ASP A 28 0.18 27.60 -8.73
N HIS A 29 1.19 27.80 -7.91
CA HIS A 29 1.61 29.12 -7.41
C HIS A 29 2.72 29.77 -8.25
N GLY A 30 2.99 29.24 -9.44
CA GLY A 30 3.92 29.83 -10.40
C GLY A 30 5.39 29.53 -10.13
N LEU A 31 5.71 28.60 -9.24
CA LEU A 31 7.08 28.20 -8.97
C LEU A 31 7.58 27.22 -10.04
N LYS A 32 8.88 27.30 -10.37
CA LYS A 32 9.55 26.33 -11.24
C LYS A 32 9.89 25.08 -10.43
N VAL A 33 9.22 23.97 -10.71
CA VAL A 33 9.27 22.77 -9.88
C VAL A 33 9.85 21.60 -10.66
N ALA A 34 10.72 20.80 -9.99
CA ALA A 34 11.07 19.46 -10.42
C ALA A 34 10.62 18.43 -9.37
N VAL A 35 10.18 17.25 -9.82
CA VAL A 35 9.91 16.09 -8.98
C VAL A 35 10.76 14.92 -9.43
N LEU A 36 11.43 14.25 -8.48
CA LEU A 36 12.23 13.06 -8.74
C LEU A 36 11.45 11.82 -8.29
N GLU A 37 11.40 10.81 -9.16
CA GLU A 37 10.76 9.53 -8.85
C GLU A 37 11.61 8.36 -9.37
N SER A 38 12.01 7.49 -8.45
CA SER A 38 12.87 6.36 -8.77
C SER A 38 12.11 5.06 -9.10
N ARG A 39 10.84 4.97 -8.69
CA ARG A 39 9.98 3.80 -8.91
C ARG A 39 8.77 4.20 -9.75
N ASP A 40 7.63 4.35 -9.10
CA ASP A 40 6.34 4.59 -9.75
C ASP A 40 5.64 5.83 -9.22
N MET A 41 5.17 6.68 -10.14
CA MET A 41 4.33 7.82 -9.84
C MET A 41 3.15 7.40 -8.94
N GLY A 42 2.87 8.17 -7.89
CA GLY A 42 1.83 7.87 -6.90
C GLY A 42 2.32 7.06 -5.70
N GLY A 43 3.58 6.57 -5.73
CA GLY A 43 4.24 5.88 -4.61
C GLY A 43 3.49 4.65 -4.11
N THR A 44 3.70 4.29 -2.85
CA THR A 44 3.11 3.10 -2.22
C THR A 44 1.59 3.11 -2.28
N CYS A 45 0.93 4.21 -1.94
CA CYS A 45 -0.53 4.27 -1.87
C CYS A 45 -1.21 3.90 -3.20
N VAL A 46 -0.72 4.43 -4.32
CA VAL A 46 -1.30 4.14 -5.64
C VAL A 46 -0.94 2.75 -6.12
N ASN A 47 0.32 2.35 -5.97
CA ASN A 47 0.84 1.18 -6.68
C ASN A 47 0.77 -0.11 -5.86
N ARG A 48 0.90 -0.05 -4.53
CA ARG A 48 1.04 -1.23 -3.65
C ARG A 48 0.26 -1.14 -2.34
N GLY A 49 -0.55 -0.10 -2.15
CA GLY A 49 -1.24 0.16 -0.89
C GLY A 49 -2.73 0.45 -1.07
N CYS A 50 -3.11 1.70 -0.83
CA CYS A 50 -4.51 2.13 -0.68
C CYS A 50 -5.38 1.80 -1.91
N VAL A 51 -4.91 2.10 -3.11
CA VAL A 51 -5.72 1.90 -4.32
C VAL A 51 -5.99 0.43 -4.60
N PRO A 52 -4.97 -0.45 -4.71
CA PRO A 52 -5.24 -1.86 -4.97
C PRO A 52 -5.95 -2.53 -3.79
N SER A 53 -5.64 -2.22 -2.51
CA SER A 53 -6.34 -2.84 -1.39
C SER A 53 -7.83 -2.47 -1.35
N LYS A 54 -8.21 -1.23 -1.65
CA LYS A 54 -9.62 -0.81 -1.73
C LYS A 54 -10.35 -1.43 -2.92
N ALA A 55 -9.67 -1.63 -4.04
CA ALA A 55 -10.23 -2.39 -5.16
C ALA A 55 -10.51 -3.86 -4.78
N LEU A 56 -9.60 -4.48 -4.03
CA LEU A 56 -9.79 -5.84 -3.50
C LEU A 56 -10.95 -5.89 -2.50
N LEU A 57 -11.01 -4.97 -1.54
CA LEU A 57 -12.09 -4.86 -0.57
C LEU A 57 -13.45 -4.67 -1.24
N ALA A 58 -13.53 -3.81 -2.27
CA ALA A 58 -14.76 -3.58 -3.02
C ALA A 58 -15.24 -4.85 -3.74
N ALA A 59 -14.33 -5.62 -4.32
CA ALA A 59 -14.65 -6.88 -4.99
C ALA A 59 -15.05 -7.98 -4.00
N SER A 60 -14.23 -8.18 -2.96
CA SER A 60 -14.46 -9.22 -1.94
C SER A 60 -15.71 -8.95 -1.10
N GLY A 61 -16.00 -7.67 -0.81
CA GLY A 61 -17.24 -7.28 -0.13
C GLY A 61 -18.49 -7.68 -0.92
N ARG A 62 -18.49 -7.56 -2.26
CA ARG A 62 -19.58 -8.05 -3.11
C ARG A 62 -19.72 -9.57 -3.09
N VAL A 63 -18.57 -10.29 -3.07
CA VAL A 63 -18.60 -11.76 -2.95
C VAL A 63 -19.24 -12.14 -1.62
N ARG A 64 -18.87 -11.51 -0.50
CA ARG A 64 -19.46 -11.77 0.82
C ARG A 64 -20.95 -11.48 0.84
N GLU A 65 -21.37 -10.28 0.37
CA GLU A 65 -22.76 -9.88 0.34
C GLU A 65 -23.63 -10.86 -0.45
N LEU A 66 -23.19 -11.22 -1.65
CA LEU A 66 -23.95 -12.14 -2.51
C LEU A 66 -23.90 -13.60 -2.03
N ALA A 67 -22.91 -13.99 -1.25
CA ALA A 67 -22.80 -15.33 -0.67
C ALA A 67 -23.67 -15.52 0.56
N ASP A 68 -24.12 -14.46 1.22
CA ASP A 68 -25.00 -14.49 2.38
C ASP A 68 -26.46 -14.66 1.95
N ALA A 69 -26.82 -15.89 1.56
CA ALA A 69 -28.14 -16.22 1.03
C ALA A 69 -29.27 -15.97 2.04
N GLU A 70 -29.00 -16.15 3.34
CA GLU A 70 -29.99 -15.95 4.40
C GLU A 70 -30.32 -14.45 4.56
N HIS A 71 -29.28 -13.63 4.60
CA HIS A 71 -29.43 -12.17 4.65
C HIS A 71 -30.20 -11.64 3.44
N LEU A 72 -29.83 -12.08 2.23
CA LEU A 72 -30.50 -11.69 0.99
C LEU A 72 -31.97 -12.14 0.97
N ALA A 73 -32.27 -13.34 1.43
CA ALA A 73 -33.62 -13.87 1.50
C ALA A 73 -34.52 -13.01 2.43
N GLY A 74 -33.96 -12.44 3.50
CA GLY A 74 -34.65 -11.50 4.37
C GLY A 74 -35.15 -10.24 3.65
N PHE A 75 -34.53 -9.85 2.53
CA PHE A 75 -34.97 -8.78 1.63
C PHE A 75 -35.80 -9.28 0.44
N GLY A 76 -36.12 -10.57 0.37
CA GLY A 76 -36.79 -11.19 -0.79
C GLY A 76 -35.87 -11.35 -2.01
N ILE A 77 -34.56 -11.31 -1.84
CA ILE A 77 -33.57 -11.47 -2.91
C ILE A 77 -33.06 -12.92 -2.91
N HIS A 78 -33.09 -13.57 -4.06
CA HIS A 78 -32.54 -14.91 -4.26
C HIS A 78 -31.43 -14.89 -5.28
N ALA A 79 -30.20 -15.04 -4.83
CA ALA A 79 -29.00 -15.08 -5.68
C ALA A 79 -28.61 -16.53 -5.99
N ALA A 80 -28.05 -16.75 -7.19
CA ALA A 80 -27.38 -18.00 -7.52
C ALA A 80 -26.04 -18.10 -6.76
N PRO A 81 -25.47 -19.30 -6.57
CA PRO A 81 -24.17 -19.46 -5.93
C PRO A 81 -23.09 -18.58 -6.60
N VAL A 82 -22.41 -17.78 -5.79
CA VAL A 82 -21.40 -16.82 -6.26
C VAL A 82 -20.16 -17.57 -6.77
N ARG A 83 -19.68 -17.16 -7.93
CA ARG A 83 -18.40 -17.62 -8.49
C ARG A 83 -17.55 -16.40 -8.78
N PHE A 84 -16.26 -16.48 -8.51
CA PHE A 84 -15.30 -15.40 -8.80
C PHE A 84 -13.98 -16.00 -9.30
N GLU A 85 -13.19 -15.16 -9.96
CA GLU A 85 -11.85 -15.50 -10.44
C GLU A 85 -10.86 -14.53 -9.79
N ARG A 86 -10.02 -15.04 -8.86
CA ARG A 86 -9.08 -14.22 -8.10
C ARG A 86 -8.16 -13.42 -9.02
N LYS A 87 -7.71 -14.03 -10.12
CA LYS A 87 -6.88 -13.34 -11.11
C LYS A 87 -7.57 -12.12 -11.69
N LYS A 88 -8.83 -12.24 -12.08
CA LYS A 88 -9.59 -11.08 -12.62
C LYS A 88 -9.81 -9.97 -11.62
N ILE A 89 -9.92 -10.29 -10.33
CA ILE A 89 -9.98 -9.30 -9.26
C ILE A 89 -8.64 -8.56 -9.17
N ALA A 90 -7.51 -9.27 -9.24
CA ALA A 90 -6.18 -8.65 -9.28
C ALA A 90 -5.97 -7.80 -10.54
N ASP A 91 -6.36 -8.30 -11.70
CA ASP A 91 -6.25 -7.58 -12.99
C ASP A 91 -7.05 -6.26 -12.94
N HIS A 92 -8.26 -6.27 -12.36
CA HIS A 92 -9.07 -5.07 -12.16
C HIS A 92 -8.37 -4.04 -11.27
N ALA A 93 -7.80 -4.47 -10.14
CA ALA A 93 -7.04 -3.60 -9.24
C ALA A 93 -5.82 -2.99 -9.97
N ASN A 94 -5.06 -3.80 -10.71
CA ASN A 94 -3.91 -3.37 -11.48
C ASN A 94 -4.28 -2.37 -12.59
N GLN A 95 -5.43 -2.53 -13.23
CA GLN A 95 -5.92 -1.58 -14.24
C GLN A 95 -6.27 -0.22 -13.63
N LEU A 96 -6.90 -0.21 -12.45
CA LEU A 96 -7.15 1.02 -11.69
C LEU A 96 -5.83 1.73 -11.33
N VAL A 97 -4.86 0.99 -10.81
CA VAL A 97 -3.52 1.51 -10.48
C VAL A 97 -2.88 2.15 -11.71
N ALA A 98 -2.86 1.46 -12.84
CA ALA A 98 -2.28 1.97 -14.09
C ALA A 98 -2.98 3.27 -14.55
N THR A 99 -4.30 3.31 -14.47
CA THR A 99 -5.09 4.49 -14.85
C THR A 99 -4.77 5.69 -13.94
N ILE A 100 -4.75 5.48 -12.63
CA ILE A 100 -4.48 6.55 -11.65
C ILE A 100 -3.04 7.05 -11.84
N ARG A 101 -2.06 6.15 -11.95
CA ARG A 101 -0.65 6.51 -12.19
C ARG A 101 -0.48 7.38 -13.44
N ALA A 102 -1.13 7.00 -14.54
CA ALA A 102 -1.09 7.78 -15.77
C ALA A 102 -1.73 9.17 -15.61
N ASN A 103 -2.83 9.25 -14.87
CA ASN A 103 -3.51 10.53 -14.61
C ASN A 103 -2.67 11.46 -13.72
N LEU A 104 -2.01 10.93 -12.68
CA LEU A 104 -1.11 11.72 -11.83
C LEU A 104 0.06 12.29 -12.65
N THR A 105 0.68 11.46 -13.51
CA THR A 105 1.77 11.90 -14.40
C THR A 105 1.30 13.05 -15.30
N LYS A 106 0.19 12.86 -16.01
CA LYS A 106 -0.38 13.90 -16.90
C LYS A 106 -0.76 15.18 -16.14
N THR A 107 -1.19 15.07 -14.90
CA THR A 107 -1.56 16.23 -14.08
C THR A 107 -0.33 17.08 -13.75
N LEU A 108 0.79 16.48 -13.36
CA LEU A 108 2.04 17.21 -13.13
C LEU A 108 2.61 17.81 -14.43
N GLU A 109 2.59 17.06 -15.52
CA GLU A 109 3.02 17.55 -16.84
C GLU A 109 2.23 18.80 -17.26
N ARG A 110 0.89 18.78 -17.11
CA ARG A 110 0.01 19.92 -17.43
C ARG A 110 0.26 21.13 -16.52
N ALA A 111 0.67 20.88 -15.28
CA ALA A 111 1.05 21.95 -14.35
C ALA A 111 2.46 22.51 -14.62
N GLY A 112 3.17 22.00 -15.63
CA GLY A 112 4.52 22.45 -15.97
C GLY A 112 5.62 21.91 -15.06
N VAL A 113 5.33 20.88 -14.24
CA VAL A 113 6.33 20.25 -13.37
C VAL A 113 7.29 19.39 -14.20
N THR A 114 8.58 19.59 -13.99
CA THR A 114 9.62 18.74 -14.59
C THR A 114 9.70 17.42 -13.86
N ILE A 115 9.32 16.32 -14.50
CA ILE A 115 9.40 14.97 -13.92
C ILE A 115 10.73 14.33 -14.29
N LEU A 116 11.54 13.99 -13.28
CA LEU A 116 12.84 13.34 -13.45
C LEU A 116 12.77 11.90 -12.92
N ARG A 117 13.01 10.95 -13.83
CA ARG A 117 13.01 9.51 -13.49
C ARG A 117 14.38 9.12 -12.97
N GLY A 118 14.51 8.96 -11.64
CA GLY A 118 15.77 8.65 -11.00
C GLY A 118 15.74 8.81 -9.49
N GLN A 119 16.87 8.49 -8.88
CA GLN A 119 17.08 8.67 -7.44
C GLN A 119 17.61 10.07 -7.16
N GLY A 120 17.03 10.74 -6.14
CA GLY A 120 17.52 12.01 -5.61
C GLY A 120 18.24 11.81 -4.28
N ARG A 121 19.34 12.52 -4.10
CA ARG A 121 20.11 12.55 -2.85
C ARG A 121 20.52 13.97 -2.51
N LEU A 122 20.39 14.37 -1.25
CA LEU A 122 20.94 15.64 -0.79
C LEU A 122 22.47 15.58 -0.79
N GLU A 123 23.11 16.55 -1.44
CA GLU A 123 24.57 16.70 -1.48
C GLU A 123 25.07 17.94 -0.75
N GLY A 124 24.16 18.65 -0.13
CA GLY A 124 24.41 19.87 0.64
C GLY A 124 23.21 20.79 0.62
N PRO A 125 23.29 21.96 1.22
CA PRO A 125 22.25 22.97 1.15
C PRO A 125 21.91 23.28 -0.31
N GLN A 126 20.62 23.19 -0.68
CA GLN A 126 20.13 23.59 -2.00
C GLN A 126 20.73 22.79 -3.19
N ARG A 127 21.35 21.63 -2.91
CA ARG A 127 21.99 20.79 -3.94
C ARG A 127 21.44 19.36 -3.86
N VAL A 128 20.95 18.88 -4.99
CA VAL A 128 20.41 17.52 -5.13
C VAL A 128 21.16 16.78 -6.20
N GLY A 129 21.87 15.71 -5.81
CA GLY A 129 22.43 14.74 -6.75
C GLY A 129 21.32 13.90 -7.31
N VAL A 130 21.28 13.74 -8.63
CA VAL A 130 20.28 12.96 -9.35
C VAL A 130 20.97 11.87 -10.13
N ARG A 131 20.64 10.61 -9.81
CA ARG A 131 21.01 9.45 -10.64
C ARG A 131 19.79 9.04 -11.45
N GLU A 132 19.80 9.38 -12.74
CA GLU A 132 18.72 9.01 -13.64
C GLU A 132 18.70 7.50 -13.93
N LEU A 133 17.52 6.97 -14.25
CA LEU A 133 17.38 5.57 -14.69
C LEU A 133 18.12 5.30 -16.01
N SER A 134 18.38 6.34 -16.80
CA SER A 134 19.22 6.32 -18.00
C SER A 134 20.71 6.10 -17.70
N GLY A 135 21.13 6.18 -16.43
CA GLY A 135 22.54 6.07 -16.00
C GLY A 135 23.27 7.42 -15.99
N VAL A 136 22.60 8.52 -16.27
CA VAL A 136 23.18 9.87 -16.20
C VAL A 136 23.17 10.37 -14.75
N ASP A 137 24.32 10.79 -14.25
CA ASP A 137 24.47 11.44 -12.96
C ASP A 137 24.60 12.97 -13.18
N ARG A 138 23.82 13.76 -12.45
CA ARG A 138 23.91 15.22 -12.47
C ARG A 138 23.58 15.82 -11.10
N VAL A 139 23.98 17.07 -10.92
CA VAL A 139 23.63 17.84 -9.72
C VAL A 139 22.68 18.96 -10.16
N LEU A 140 21.58 19.09 -9.45
CA LEU A 140 20.61 20.17 -9.61
C LEU A 140 20.61 21.06 -8.37
N THR A 141 20.27 22.32 -8.59
CA THR A 141 20.14 23.31 -7.51
C THR A 141 18.71 23.79 -7.39
N ALA A 142 18.26 23.99 -6.15
CA ALA A 142 16.94 24.58 -5.87
C ALA A 142 16.99 25.52 -4.67
N ARG A 143 16.11 26.52 -4.68
CA ARG A 143 15.94 27.38 -3.52
C ARG A 143 15.46 26.57 -2.31
N ASP A 144 14.49 25.66 -2.53
CA ASP A 144 13.91 24.80 -1.51
C ASP A 144 13.90 23.33 -1.96
N VAL A 145 14.06 22.41 -1.01
CA VAL A 145 13.99 20.96 -1.27
C VAL A 145 12.97 20.32 -0.34
N ILE A 146 12.05 19.56 -0.89
CA ILE A 146 11.04 18.81 -0.14
C ILE A 146 11.40 17.32 -0.20
N LEU A 147 11.54 16.68 0.96
CA LEU A 147 11.76 15.25 1.09
C LEU A 147 10.41 14.54 1.25
N ALA A 148 10.03 13.75 0.26
CA ALA A 148 8.80 12.97 0.24
C ALA A 148 9.09 11.51 -0.20
N THR A 149 10.16 10.94 0.32
CA THR A 149 10.78 9.68 -0.12
C THR A 149 9.95 8.44 0.21
N GLY A 150 8.92 8.58 1.06
CA GLY A 150 8.02 7.47 1.43
C GLY A 150 8.65 6.46 2.39
N SER A 151 8.10 5.24 2.37
CA SER A 151 8.54 4.12 3.20
C SER A 151 8.31 2.80 2.49
N ASP A 152 9.05 1.78 2.89
CA ASP A 152 8.84 0.39 2.49
C ASP A 152 8.24 -0.41 3.66
N PRO A 153 7.59 -1.56 3.41
CA PRO A 153 7.11 -2.44 4.46
C PRO A 153 8.26 -2.88 5.37
N PHE A 154 8.04 -2.79 6.67
CA PHE A 154 9.00 -3.28 7.66
C PHE A 154 8.84 -4.80 7.83
N VAL A 155 9.91 -5.53 7.61
CA VAL A 155 10.00 -6.96 7.92
C VAL A 155 10.79 -7.12 9.22
N PRO A 156 10.18 -7.62 10.30
CA PRO A 156 10.89 -7.81 11.57
C PRO A 156 12.07 -8.78 11.44
N PRO A 157 13.13 -8.61 12.26
CA PRO A 157 14.21 -9.58 12.34
C PRO A 157 13.70 -10.99 12.66
N GLY A 158 14.26 -12.00 12.00
CA GLY A 158 13.82 -13.40 12.14
C GLY A 158 12.72 -13.83 11.17
N ILE A 159 12.17 -12.92 10.39
CA ILE A 159 11.20 -13.22 9.34
C ILE A 159 11.91 -13.15 7.98
N GLU A 160 11.87 -14.26 7.25
CA GLU A 160 12.38 -14.33 5.88
C GLU A 160 11.22 -14.24 4.89
N THR A 161 11.34 -13.39 3.88
CA THR A 161 10.36 -13.25 2.81
C THR A 161 10.90 -13.81 1.51
N ASP A 162 10.07 -14.59 0.79
CA ASP A 162 10.38 -15.13 -0.54
C ASP A 162 9.47 -14.55 -1.64
N GLY A 163 8.57 -13.62 -1.25
CA GLY A 163 7.58 -13.02 -2.15
C GLY A 163 6.49 -13.99 -2.63
N ARG A 164 6.45 -15.22 -2.11
CA ARG A 164 5.52 -16.28 -2.55
C ARG A 164 4.78 -16.96 -1.40
N SER A 165 5.50 -17.60 -0.48
CA SER A 165 4.92 -18.27 0.69
C SER A 165 4.94 -17.36 1.92
N VAL A 166 5.94 -16.50 2.01
CA VAL A 166 6.05 -15.42 3.00
C VAL A 166 6.28 -14.11 2.25
N PHE A 167 5.38 -13.17 2.40
CA PHE A 167 5.36 -11.94 1.62
C PHE A 167 4.81 -10.76 2.43
N THR A 168 5.04 -9.57 1.94
CA THR A 168 4.55 -8.33 2.55
C THR A 168 3.21 -7.89 1.94
N SER A 169 2.68 -6.76 2.42
CA SER A 169 1.50 -6.13 1.83
C SER A 169 1.68 -5.75 0.36
N ASP A 170 2.93 -5.52 -0.07
CA ASP A 170 3.24 -5.13 -1.45
C ASP A 170 2.93 -6.25 -2.45
N GLU A 171 3.20 -7.51 -2.08
CA GLU A 171 2.85 -8.68 -2.88
C GLU A 171 1.38 -9.08 -2.68
N ALA A 172 0.85 -8.91 -1.46
CA ALA A 172 -0.51 -9.35 -1.11
C ALA A 172 -1.60 -8.72 -1.99
N VAL A 173 -1.43 -7.47 -2.42
CA VAL A 173 -2.38 -6.80 -3.31
C VAL A 173 -2.44 -7.43 -4.71
N ASN A 174 -1.37 -8.09 -5.15
CA ASN A 174 -1.22 -8.63 -6.51
C ASN A 174 -1.35 -10.14 -6.60
N LEU A 175 -1.63 -10.86 -5.51
CA LEU A 175 -1.79 -12.31 -5.55
C LEU A 175 -2.89 -12.72 -6.55
N GLU A 176 -2.54 -13.57 -7.52
CA GLU A 176 -3.46 -14.10 -8.52
C GLU A 176 -4.13 -15.40 -8.06
N TRP A 177 -3.72 -15.95 -6.93
CA TRP A 177 -4.21 -17.20 -6.34
C TRP A 177 -4.71 -16.97 -4.92
N LEU A 178 -5.46 -17.90 -4.36
CA LEU A 178 -5.95 -17.86 -2.99
C LEU A 178 -5.32 -19.00 -2.19
N PRO A 179 -4.71 -18.72 -1.04
CA PRO A 179 -4.32 -19.76 -0.09
C PRO A 179 -5.58 -20.36 0.56
N ARG A 180 -5.51 -21.63 0.96
CA ARG A 180 -6.54 -22.20 1.81
C ARG A 180 -6.53 -21.57 3.21
N TRP A 181 -5.35 -21.28 3.70
CA TRP A 181 -5.10 -20.65 5.00
C TRP A 181 -3.98 -19.61 4.88
N ILE A 182 -4.12 -18.50 5.58
CA ILE A 182 -3.12 -17.43 5.63
C ILE A 182 -2.92 -16.95 7.08
N ALA A 183 -1.64 -16.79 7.47
CA ALA A 183 -1.29 -16.09 8.69
C ALA A 183 -0.95 -14.62 8.39
N ILE A 184 -1.55 -13.70 9.13
CA ILE A 184 -1.31 -12.26 9.02
C ILE A 184 -0.60 -11.79 10.28
N ILE A 185 0.60 -11.24 10.13
CA ILE A 185 1.40 -10.72 11.23
C ILE A 185 1.12 -9.22 11.40
N GLY A 186 0.55 -8.87 12.54
CA GLY A 186 0.10 -7.53 12.85
C GLY A 186 -1.40 -7.32 12.61
N SER A 187 -2.07 -6.74 13.60
CA SER A 187 -3.50 -6.46 13.61
C SER A 187 -3.82 -4.97 13.43
N GLY A 188 -2.92 -4.21 12.79
CA GLY A 188 -3.20 -2.86 12.35
C GLY A 188 -4.23 -2.83 11.22
N TYR A 189 -4.62 -1.62 10.77
CA TYR A 189 -5.65 -1.46 9.74
C TYR A 189 -5.34 -2.22 8.44
N ILE A 190 -4.07 -2.31 8.02
CA ILE A 190 -3.67 -3.08 6.82
C ILE A 190 -3.95 -4.58 7.03
N GLY A 191 -3.54 -5.13 8.18
CA GLY A 191 -3.80 -6.54 8.51
C GLY A 191 -5.29 -6.86 8.55
N LEU A 192 -6.11 -5.97 9.12
CA LEU A 192 -7.57 -6.11 9.14
C LEU A 192 -8.19 -6.03 7.75
N GLU A 193 -7.72 -5.13 6.88
CA GLU A 193 -8.18 -5.05 5.49
C GLU A 193 -7.92 -6.35 4.73
N PHE A 194 -6.72 -6.91 4.85
CA PHE A 194 -6.41 -8.19 4.21
C PHE A 194 -7.17 -9.36 4.85
N ALA A 195 -7.34 -9.38 6.17
CA ALA A 195 -8.18 -10.38 6.83
C ALA A 195 -9.61 -10.34 6.30
N ASP A 196 -10.17 -9.14 6.07
CA ASP A 196 -11.49 -8.95 5.47
C ASP A 196 -11.56 -9.47 4.02
N VAL A 197 -10.56 -9.15 3.20
CA VAL A 197 -10.47 -9.64 1.81
C VAL A 197 -10.40 -11.15 1.76
N TYR A 198 -9.46 -11.76 2.51
CA TYR A 198 -9.21 -13.19 2.42
C TYR A 198 -10.37 -14.03 2.98
N THR A 199 -10.96 -13.63 4.11
CA THR A 199 -12.16 -14.33 4.64
C THR A 199 -13.35 -14.21 3.71
N ALA A 200 -13.58 -13.05 3.09
CA ALA A 200 -14.66 -12.87 2.12
C ALA A 200 -14.49 -13.74 0.87
N LEU A 201 -13.25 -14.10 0.54
CA LEU A 201 -12.93 -14.97 -0.59
C LEU A 201 -12.79 -16.45 -0.18
N GLY A 202 -13.09 -16.81 1.07
CA GLY A 202 -13.15 -18.18 1.56
C GLY A 202 -11.84 -18.74 2.10
N CYS A 203 -10.88 -17.90 2.47
CA CYS A 203 -9.66 -18.32 3.16
C CYS A 203 -9.86 -18.36 4.67
N GLU A 204 -9.29 -19.36 5.34
CA GLU A 204 -9.09 -19.35 6.80
C GLU A 204 -7.99 -18.35 7.14
N VAL A 205 -8.20 -17.50 8.15
CA VAL A 205 -7.23 -16.47 8.54
C VAL A 205 -6.82 -16.63 10.00
N THR A 206 -5.52 -16.70 10.26
CA THR A 206 -4.96 -16.53 11.61
C THR A 206 -4.26 -15.18 11.67
N MET A 207 -4.68 -14.32 12.59
CA MET A 207 -4.05 -13.03 12.85
C MET A 207 -3.21 -13.11 14.11
N ILE A 208 -1.94 -12.69 14.04
CA ILE A 208 -0.99 -12.74 15.13
C ILE A 208 -0.56 -11.33 15.48
N GLU A 209 -0.81 -10.91 16.71
CA GLU A 209 -0.49 -9.57 17.23
C GLU A 209 0.40 -9.68 18.47
N ALA A 210 1.55 -9.02 18.45
CA ALA A 210 2.49 -9.05 19.57
C ALA A 210 1.98 -8.29 20.81
N LEU A 211 1.18 -7.25 20.60
CA LEU A 211 0.60 -6.47 21.69
C LEU A 211 -0.72 -7.10 22.19
N ASP A 212 -1.22 -6.61 23.30
CA ASP A 212 -2.32 -7.21 24.07
C ASP A 212 -3.70 -7.12 23.41
N ARG A 213 -3.84 -6.37 22.32
CA ARG A 213 -5.13 -6.16 21.64
C ARG A 213 -4.98 -5.89 20.15
N VAL A 214 -6.07 -6.10 19.42
CA VAL A 214 -6.21 -5.69 18.01
C VAL A 214 -6.15 -4.17 17.89
N MET A 215 -5.53 -3.65 16.82
CA MET A 215 -5.32 -2.22 16.59
C MET A 215 -4.69 -1.50 17.81
N PRO A 216 -3.55 -1.95 18.32
CA PRO A 216 -3.03 -1.52 19.61
C PRO A 216 -2.67 -0.02 19.67
N THR A 217 -2.38 0.59 18.52
CA THR A 217 -2.01 2.02 18.41
C THR A 217 -3.22 2.96 18.28
N PHE A 218 -4.44 2.41 18.18
CA PHE A 218 -5.67 3.19 18.07
C PHE A 218 -6.34 3.40 19.43
N ASP A 219 -7.29 4.34 19.46
CA ASP A 219 -8.16 4.52 20.61
C ASP A 219 -8.81 3.19 21.03
N PRO A 220 -8.84 2.85 22.32
CA PRO A 220 -9.35 1.56 22.80
C PRO A 220 -10.79 1.26 22.40
N ASP A 221 -11.67 2.26 22.36
CA ASP A 221 -13.07 2.06 22.00
C ASP A 221 -13.23 1.81 20.50
N ILE A 222 -12.42 2.49 19.69
CA ILE A 222 -12.33 2.24 18.24
C ILE A 222 -11.77 0.83 17.98
N ALA A 223 -10.69 0.45 18.66
CA ALA A 223 -10.10 -0.89 18.53
C ALA A 223 -11.10 -2.00 18.90
N LYS A 224 -11.85 -1.83 20.00
CA LYS A 224 -12.90 -2.75 20.43
C LYS A 224 -14.05 -2.85 19.42
N LEU A 225 -14.47 -1.70 18.84
CA LEU A 225 -15.50 -1.69 17.80
C LEU A 225 -15.02 -2.40 16.53
N ALA A 226 -13.76 -2.16 16.12
CA ALA A 226 -13.14 -2.82 14.98
C ALA A 226 -13.06 -4.34 15.18
N ALA A 227 -12.60 -4.82 16.34
CA ALA A 227 -12.56 -6.25 16.66
C ALA A 227 -13.95 -6.87 16.54
N ARG A 228 -14.97 -6.25 17.14
CA ARG A 228 -16.35 -6.73 17.06
C ARG A 228 -16.92 -6.76 15.65
N LYS A 229 -16.59 -5.78 14.81
CA LYS A 229 -17.16 -5.66 13.46
C LYS A 229 -16.38 -6.42 12.38
N LEU A 230 -15.06 -6.58 12.58
CA LEU A 230 -14.17 -7.09 11.54
C LEU A 230 -13.60 -8.49 11.86
N ILE A 231 -13.72 -8.95 13.11
CA ILE A 231 -13.20 -10.26 13.53
C ILE A 231 -14.33 -11.17 14.02
N GLU A 232 -15.15 -10.69 15.00
CA GLU A 232 -16.25 -11.48 15.52
C GLU A 232 -17.26 -11.89 14.45
N GLY A 233 -17.60 -13.16 14.41
CA GLY A 233 -18.53 -13.72 13.39
C GLY A 233 -17.90 -13.96 12.02
N ARG A 234 -16.56 -13.85 11.91
CA ARG A 234 -15.80 -14.21 10.71
C ARG A 234 -14.85 -15.36 11.00
N ASP A 235 -14.40 -16.06 9.98
CA ASP A 235 -13.42 -17.16 10.11
C ASP A 235 -11.99 -16.60 10.29
N ILE A 236 -11.79 -15.89 11.42
CA ILE A 236 -10.51 -15.28 11.81
C ILE A 236 -10.15 -15.74 13.22
N ASP A 237 -9.04 -16.49 13.35
CA ASP A 237 -8.40 -16.82 14.61
C ASP A 237 -7.44 -15.68 15.00
N ALA A 238 -7.90 -14.74 15.83
CA ALA A 238 -7.11 -13.58 16.25
C ALA A 238 -6.40 -13.85 17.60
N ARG A 239 -5.08 -13.81 17.57
CA ARG A 239 -4.21 -14.07 18.74
C ARG A 239 -3.44 -12.82 19.09
N SER A 240 -3.80 -12.16 20.20
CA SER A 240 -3.07 -11.01 20.75
C SER A 240 -2.16 -11.44 21.90
N GLY A 241 -1.10 -10.68 22.16
CA GLY A 241 -0.08 -11.01 23.14
C GLY A 241 0.84 -12.16 22.70
N VAL A 242 0.94 -12.40 21.39
CA VAL A 242 1.73 -13.49 20.79
C VAL A 242 2.68 -12.91 19.75
N LEU A 243 3.98 -13.10 19.96
CA LEU A 243 5.00 -12.64 19.01
C LEU A 243 5.35 -13.75 18.01
N ALA A 244 5.31 -13.45 16.74
CA ALA A 244 5.94 -14.27 15.71
C ALA A 244 7.46 -14.03 15.76
N LYS A 245 8.18 -14.92 16.42
CA LYS A 245 9.62 -14.81 16.67
C LYS A 245 10.43 -15.07 15.40
N SER A 246 10.04 -16.09 14.64
CA SER A 246 10.64 -16.40 13.35
C SER A 246 9.61 -16.96 12.38
N ILE A 247 9.80 -16.67 11.10
CA ILE A 247 9.01 -17.23 10.01
C ILE A 247 9.97 -17.63 8.90
N GLN A 248 9.89 -18.89 8.48
CA GLN A 248 10.70 -19.44 7.41
C GLN A 248 9.81 -19.86 6.24
N PRO A 249 10.12 -19.39 5.01
CA PRO A 249 9.45 -19.85 3.80
C PRO A 249 9.54 -21.37 3.64
N GLY A 250 8.53 -21.96 3.04
CA GLY A 250 8.52 -23.40 2.79
C GLY A 250 7.14 -23.96 2.46
N SER A 251 7.06 -25.28 2.37
CA SER A 251 5.81 -26.01 2.21
C SER A 251 5.82 -27.22 3.16
N PRO A 252 5.27 -27.07 4.35
CA PRO A 252 4.57 -25.89 4.89
C PRO A 252 5.52 -24.75 5.31
N VAL A 253 4.98 -23.53 5.43
CA VAL A 253 5.63 -22.40 6.11
C VAL A 253 5.74 -22.73 7.59
N GLN A 254 6.87 -22.42 8.21
CA GLN A 254 7.08 -22.62 9.65
C GLN A 254 7.04 -21.28 10.37
N ILE A 255 6.24 -21.21 11.45
CA ILE A 255 6.08 -20.02 12.29
C ILE A 255 6.38 -20.42 13.73
N GLU A 256 7.39 -19.80 14.33
CA GLU A 256 7.69 -19.92 15.75
C GLU A 256 7.02 -18.79 16.52
N LEU A 257 6.19 -19.14 17.48
CA LEU A 257 5.46 -18.19 18.32
C LEU A 257 6.03 -18.19 19.76
N VAL A 258 6.03 -17.03 20.41
CA VAL A 258 6.39 -16.84 21.82
C VAL A 258 5.42 -15.88 22.50
#